data_d2c18d8851f623b779000328a2d3dae8
#
_entry.id   d2c18d8851f623b779000328a2d3dae8
#
_cell.length_a   1.000
_cell.length_b   1.000
_cell.length_c   1.000
_cell.angle_alpha   90.00
_cell.angle_beta   90.00
_cell.angle_gamma   90.00
#
_symmetry.space_group_name_H-M   'P 1'
#
loop_
_entity.id
_entity.type
_entity.pdbx_description
1 polymer ?
#
loop_
_entity_poly.entity_id
_entity_poly.type
_entity_poly.pdbx_seq_one_letter_code
_entity_poly.pdbx_strand_id
1 'polypeptide(L)'
;MSTPTTVNGIDELKALIGQTIGPSDWREVTQEDIDKFADVSGDHQWIHVDVERAKKESPFGTTIAHGNLTLCLCDSFRDQLFSADQGFKMGINYGWNKVRYTSPVPSGARIRASLETLSVDDKGDGWYQLVQKWTVEIEGQEKPALFAESVVRLLA
;
A
#
# COMPACT_ATOMS: atom_id res chain seq x y z
N MET A 1 14.71 -11.20 -2.34
CA MET A 1 13.81 -10.35 -3.15
C MET A 1 12.72 -11.22 -3.75
N SER A 2 11.47 -10.83 -3.54
CA SER A 2 10.35 -11.47 -4.20
C SER A 2 10.38 -11.15 -5.71
N THR A 3 10.12 -12.13 -6.55
CA THR A 3 9.94 -11.88 -7.98
C THR A 3 8.49 -11.44 -8.21
N PRO A 4 8.25 -10.28 -8.85
CA PRO A 4 6.89 -9.84 -9.10
C PRO A 4 6.14 -10.82 -10.02
N THR A 5 4.85 -10.95 -9.77
CA THR A 5 3.94 -11.66 -10.69
C THR A 5 3.75 -10.79 -11.92
N THR A 6 4.26 -11.24 -13.06
CA THR A 6 4.15 -10.53 -14.34
C THR A 6 2.89 -10.96 -15.06
N VAL A 7 2.17 -9.99 -15.60
CA VAL A 7 0.93 -10.16 -16.37
C VAL A 7 1.12 -9.58 -17.76
N ASN A 8 0.87 -10.40 -18.78
CA ASN A 8 1.02 -10.03 -20.20
C ASN A 8 -0.35 -9.89 -20.87
N GLY A 9 -1.09 -8.89 -20.46
CA GLY A 9 -2.40 -8.60 -21.03
C GLY A 9 -3.58 -9.00 -20.16
N ILE A 10 -4.78 -8.71 -20.68
CA ILE A 10 -6.02 -8.75 -19.92
C ILE A 10 -6.43 -10.16 -19.48
N ASP A 11 -6.15 -11.19 -20.27
CA ASP A 11 -6.58 -12.56 -19.95
C ASP A 11 -5.76 -13.12 -18.77
N GLU A 12 -4.45 -12.84 -18.75
CA GLU A 12 -3.60 -13.22 -17.63
C GLU A 12 -3.96 -12.42 -16.35
N LEU A 13 -4.34 -11.14 -16.51
CA LEU A 13 -4.82 -10.34 -15.41
C LEU A 13 -6.11 -10.90 -14.81
N LYS A 14 -7.07 -11.27 -15.63
CA LYS A 14 -8.32 -11.91 -15.19
C LYS A 14 -8.07 -13.25 -14.49
N ALA A 15 -7.05 -13.98 -14.90
CA ALA A 15 -6.68 -15.25 -14.27
C ALA A 15 -6.20 -15.09 -12.82
N LEU A 16 -5.79 -13.88 -12.40
CA LEU A 16 -5.38 -13.59 -11.03
C LEU A 16 -6.56 -13.32 -10.08
N ILE A 17 -7.78 -13.19 -10.58
CA ILE A 17 -8.95 -12.92 -9.73
C ILE A 17 -9.07 -14.00 -8.66
N GLY A 18 -9.14 -13.57 -7.39
CA GLY A 18 -9.21 -14.45 -6.23
C GLY A 18 -7.88 -15.00 -5.75
N GLN A 19 -6.77 -14.65 -6.43
CA GLN A 19 -5.44 -15.06 -6.02
C GLN A 19 -4.76 -13.96 -5.21
N THR A 20 -4.08 -14.37 -4.13
CA THR A 20 -3.23 -13.48 -3.33
C THR A 20 -1.78 -13.67 -3.72
N ILE A 21 -1.09 -12.59 -3.99
CA ILE A 21 0.35 -12.54 -4.27
C ILE A 21 1.09 -11.81 -3.16
N GLY A 22 2.34 -12.16 -2.95
CA GLY A 22 3.16 -11.66 -1.86
C GLY A 22 3.43 -12.73 -0.79
N PRO A 23 3.94 -12.31 0.38
CA PRO A 23 4.21 -10.92 0.74
C PRO A 23 5.43 -10.33 0.02
N SER A 24 5.49 -8.99 0.00
CA SER A 24 6.68 -8.24 -0.41
C SER A 24 7.82 -8.44 0.60
N ASP A 25 9.00 -7.92 0.28
CA ASP A 25 10.06 -7.77 1.27
C ASP A 25 9.65 -6.78 2.37
N TRP A 26 10.28 -6.91 3.54
CA TRP A 26 10.08 -5.97 4.63
C TRP A 26 10.70 -4.61 4.31
N ARG A 27 9.99 -3.54 4.63
CA ARG A 27 10.45 -2.17 4.54
C ARG A 27 10.36 -1.49 5.90
N GLU A 28 11.44 -0.87 6.36
CA GLU A 28 11.42 -0.01 7.53
C GLU A 28 10.72 1.32 7.21
N VAL A 29 9.86 1.77 8.10
CA VAL A 29 9.25 3.10 8.07
C VAL A 29 10.00 3.97 9.06
N THR A 30 10.92 4.78 8.55
CA THR A 30 11.81 5.61 9.38
C THR A 30 11.13 6.90 9.84
N GLN A 31 11.66 7.52 10.90
CA GLN A 31 11.22 8.86 11.29
C GLN A 31 11.45 9.88 10.17
N GLU A 32 12.51 9.73 9.39
CA GLU A 32 12.77 10.59 8.22
C GLU A 32 11.67 10.47 7.16
N ASP A 33 11.17 9.27 6.87
CA ASP A 33 10.02 9.06 5.98
C ASP A 33 8.78 9.79 6.49
N ILE A 34 8.53 9.69 7.80
CA ILE A 34 7.38 10.32 8.45
C ILE A 34 7.49 11.85 8.40
N ASP A 35 8.65 12.39 8.68
CA ASP A 35 8.90 13.84 8.64
C ASP A 35 8.74 14.39 7.21
N LYS A 36 9.25 13.70 6.20
CA LYS A 36 9.07 14.07 4.80
C LYS A 36 7.60 14.04 4.39
N PHE A 37 6.85 13.04 4.83
CA PHE A 37 5.42 12.96 4.55
C PHE A 37 4.64 14.07 5.25
N ALA A 38 5.00 14.42 6.49
CA ALA A 38 4.43 15.55 7.21
C ALA A 38 4.64 16.86 6.45
N ASP A 39 5.83 17.07 5.89
CA ASP A 39 6.15 18.27 5.10
C ASP A 39 5.31 18.33 3.80
N VAL A 40 5.18 17.22 3.08
CA VAL A 40 4.41 17.16 1.83
C VAL A 40 2.91 17.30 2.07
N SER A 41 2.38 16.61 3.09
CA SER A 41 0.94 16.60 3.39
C SER A 41 0.45 17.81 4.19
N GLY A 42 1.35 18.48 4.91
CA GLY A 42 1.02 19.53 5.87
C GLY A 42 0.52 19.00 7.23
N ASP A 43 0.50 17.69 7.43
CA ASP A 43 0.08 17.07 8.71
C ASP A 43 1.29 16.92 9.65
N HIS A 44 1.52 17.95 10.45
CA HIS A 44 2.58 18.01 11.44
C HIS A 44 2.06 17.75 12.86
N GLN A 45 1.02 16.93 13.03
CA GLN A 45 0.56 16.57 14.36
C GLN A 45 1.72 15.96 15.18
N TRP A 46 1.83 16.35 16.43
CA TRP A 46 2.95 15.96 17.30
C TRP A 46 3.15 14.44 17.44
N ILE A 47 2.08 13.67 17.32
CA ILE A 47 2.14 12.20 17.38
C ILE A 47 3.01 11.59 16.28
N HIS A 48 3.27 12.33 15.21
CA HIS A 48 4.08 11.88 14.08
C HIS A 48 5.50 12.45 14.13
N VAL A 49 5.67 13.70 14.54
CA VAL A 49 6.92 14.44 14.33
C VAL A 49 7.68 14.81 15.60
N ASP A 50 7.02 14.84 16.76
CA ASP A 50 7.67 15.21 18.04
C ASP A 50 8.05 13.96 18.83
N VAL A 51 9.24 13.45 18.55
CA VAL A 51 9.76 12.21 19.16
C VAL A 51 9.81 12.29 20.68
N GLU A 52 10.29 13.40 21.24
CA GLU A 52 10.45 13.55 22.69
C GLU A 52 9.09 13.67 23.41
N ARG A 53 8.16 14.39 22.82
CA ARG A 53 6.81 14.48 23.35
C ARG A 53 6.09 13.14 23.23
N ALA A 54 6.23 12.44 22.11
CA ALA A 54 5.59 11.15 21.90
C ALA A 54 6.06 10.10 22.92
N LYS A 55 7.33 10.07 23.28
CA LYS A 55 7.86 9.18 24.34
C LYS A 55 7.16 9.38 25.68
N LYS A 56 6.78 10.62 25.99
CA LYS A 56 6.19 10.99 27.29
C LYS A 56 4.68 10.92 27.32
N GLU A 57 4.01 11.33 26.24
CA GLU A 57 2.59 11.61 26.22
C GLU A 57 1.80 10.71 25.28
N SER A 58 2.44 10.07 24.28
CA SER A 58 1.73 9.21 23.35
C SER A 58 1.28 7.91 23.99
N PRO A 59 0.03 7.47 23.79
CA PRO A 59 -0.42 6.16 24.24
C PRO A 59 0.34 5.01 23.56
N PHE A 60 1.06 5.28 22.48
CA PHE A 60 1.89 4.32 21.75
C PHE A 60 3.34 4.27 22.22
N GLY A 61 3.75 5.18 23.09
CA GLY A 61 5.13 5.27 23.64
C GLY A 61 6.20 5.74 22.66
N THR A 62 5.84 6.07 21.44
CA THR A 62 6.70 6.55 20.35
C THR A 62 5.88 7.32 19.33
N THR A 63 6.56 7.98 18.39
CA THR A 63 5.90 8.52 17.21
C THR A 63 5.38 7.38 16.31
N ILE A 64 4.33 7.67 15.58
CA ILE A 64 3.70 6.74 14.64
C ILE A 64 3.64 7.35 13.25
N ALA A 65 3.68 6.49 12.23
CA ALA A 65 3.44 6.90 10.85
C ALA A 65 1.99 7.39 10.67
N HIS A 66 1.80 8.36 9.78
CA HIS A 66 0.46 8.72 9.30
C HIS A 66 -0.17 7.49 8.64
N GLY A 67 -1.45 7.24 8.88
CA GLY A 67 -2.17 6.21 8.17
C GLY A 67 -2.08 6.41 6.65
N ASN A 68 -2.18 7.65 6.19
CA ASN A 68 -2.05 8.01 4.78
C ASN A 68 -0.64 7.72 4.21
N LEU A 69 0.42 7.84 5.01
CA LEU A 69 1.76 7.42 4.59
C LEU A 69 1.79 5.91 4.34
N THR A 70 1.28 5.11 5.26
CA THR A 70 1.22 3.65 5.12
C THR A 70 0.43 3.26 3.87
N LEU A 71 -0.67 3.95 3.59
CA LEU A 71 -1.46 3.76 2.37
C LEU A 71 -0.64 4.07 1.11
N CYS A 72 0.05 5.22 1.08
CA CYS A 72 0.90 5.62 -0.05
C CYS A 72 2.05 4.63 -0.29
N LEU A 73 2.57 4.00 0.76
CA LEU A 73 3.64 3.00 0.63
C LEU A 73 3.20 1.72 -0.09
N CYS A 74 1.90 1.49 -0.27
CA CYS A 74 1.42 0.41 -1.14
C CYS A 74 1.98 0.54 -2.56
N ASP A 75 2.19 1.75 -3.07
CA ASP A 75 2.80 1.95 -4.39
C ASP A 75 4.24 1.44 -4.43
N SER A 76 5.01 1.58 -3.35
CA SER A 76 6.38 1.06 -3.28
C SER A 76 6.44 -0.48 -3.21
N PHE A 77 5.39 -1.13 -2.74
CA PHE A 77 5.29 -2.58 -2.73
C PHE A 77 4.75 -3.15 -4.04
N ARG A 78 4.01 -2.34 -4.80
CA ARG A 78 3.40 -2.78 -6.07
C ARG A 78 4.44 -3.38 -7.01
N ASP A 79 5.54 -2.68 -7.24
CA ASP A 79 6.58 -3.12 -8.17
C ASP A 79 7.26 -4.43 -7.75
N GLN A 80 7.22 -4.76 -6.46
CA GLN A 80 7.73 -6.03 -5.95
C GLN A 80 6.74 -7.19 -6.12
N LEU A 81 5.45 -6.87 -6.17
CA LEU A 81 4.38 -7.87 -6.16
C LEU A 81 3.82 -8.12 -7.55
N PHE A 82 3.66 -7.07 -8.34
CA PHE A 82 2.87 -7.11 -9.56
C PHE A 82 3.45 -6.21 -10.63
N SER A 83 3.57 -6.74 -11.85
CA SER A 83 3.95 -5.98 -13.04
C SER A 83 2.95 -6.25 -14.16
N ALA A 84 2.45 -5.18 -14.77
CA ALA A 84 1.57 -5.20 -15.94
C ALA A 84 2.16 -4.40 -17.10
N ASP A 85 3.48 -4.49 -17.29
CA ASP A 85 4.19 -3.71 -18.31
C ASP A 85 3.89 -4.18 -19.73
N GLN A 86 3.54 -5.46 -19.87
CA GLN A 86 3.25 -6.05 -21.17
C GLN A 86 1.73 -6.08 -21.41
N GLY A 87 1.31 -5.60 -22.58
CA GLY A 87 -0.09 -5.58 -22.96
C GLY A 87 -0.91 -4.42 -22.41
N PHE A 88 -0.26 -3.49 -21.70
CA PHE A 88 -0.87 -2.24 -21.21
C PHE A 88 0.03 -1.04 -21.53
N LYS A 89 -0.60 0.07 -21.92
CA LYS A 89 0.11 1.32 -22.24
C LYS A 89 0.37 2.17 -21.02
N MET A 90 -0.55 2.14 -20.04
CA MET A 90 -0.45 2.88 -18.79
C MET A 90 -1.43 2.35 -17.74
N GLY A 91 -1.13 2.67 -16.48
CA GLY A 91 -2.05 2.53 -15.36
C GLY A 91 -2.16 3.84 -14.62
N ILE A 92 -3.36 4.18 -14.17
CA ILE A 92 -3.63 5.36 -13.34
C ILE A 92 -4.38 4.98 -12.08
N ASN A 93 -3.97 5.58 -10.97
CA ASN A 93 -4.72 5.50 -9.72
C ASN A 93 -6.06 6.21 -9.91
N TYR A 94 -7.16 5.48 -9.75
CA TYR A 94 -8.51 6.02 -9.91
C TYR A 94 -9.14 6.33 -8.54
N GLY A 95 -8.80 5.55 -7.53
CA GLY A 95 -9.29 5.77 -6.16
C GLY A 95 -9.16 4.56 -5.28
N TRP A 96 -9.86 4.62 -4.16
CA TRP A 96 -9.96 3.56 -3.17
C TRP A 96 -11.43 3.36 -2.81
N ASN A 97 -11.92 2.12 -2.82
CA ASN A 97 -13.28 1.81 -2.40
C ASN A 97 -13.40 1.76 -0.87
N LYS A 98 -12.35 1.28 -0.21
CA LYS A 98 -12.33 1.08 1.23
C LYS A 98 -10.93 1.22 1.76
N VAL A 99 -10.77 1.96 2.85
CA VAL A 99 -9.52 2.08 3.59
C VAL A 99 -9.81 1.99 5.08
N ARG A 100 -9.06 1.14 5.80
CA ARG A 100 -9.10 1.05 7.26
C ARG A 100 -7.69 0.93 7.80
N TYR A 101 -7.32 1.86 8.65
CA TYR A 101 -6.06 1.83 9.39
C TYR A 101 -6.30 1.08 10.69
N THR A 102 -5.92 -0.19 10.71
CA THR A 102 -6.31 -1.11 11.78
C THR A 102 -5.33 -1.20 12.93
N SER A 103 -4.07 -0.82 12.70
CA SER A 103 -3.05 -0.68 13.76
C SER A 103 -2.07 0.42 13.40
N PRO A 104 -1.62 1.24 14.38
CA PRO A 104 -0.61 2.24 14.14
C PRO A 104 0.73 1.58 13.82
N VAL A 105 1.49 2.20 12.90
CA VAL A 105 2.85 1.79 12.54
C VAL A 105 3.82 2.64 13.35
N PRO A 106 4.51 2.08 14.35
CA PRO A 106 5.52 2.82 15.10
C PRO A 106 6.66 3.26 14.20
N SER A 107 7.24 4.43 14.48
CA SER A 107 8.48 4.86 13.82
C SER A 107 9.57 3.79 14.00
N GLY A 108 10.23 3.41 12.91
CA GLY A 108 11.25 2.37 12.89
C GLY A 108 10.71 0.94 12.72
N ALA A 109 9.38 0.73 12.72
CA ALA A 109 8.80 -0.57 12.45
C ALA A 109 8.99 -0.99 10.99
N ARG A 110 9.04 -2.28 10.74
CA ARG A 110 9.06 -2.82 9.38
C ARG A 110 7.67 -3.31 8.97
N ILE A 111 7.30 -2.99 7.74
CA ILE A 111 6.02 -3.38 7.14
C ILE A 111 6.25 -4.12 5.82
N ARG A 112 5.29 -4.94 5.42
CA ARG A 112 5.23 -5.60 4.12
C ARG A 112 3.78 -5.74 3.66
N ALA A 113 3.58 -5.99 2.38
CA ALA A 113 2.25 -6.05 1.81
C ALA A 113 1.99 -7.35 1.03
N SER A 114 0.74 -7.75 1.04
CA SER A 114 0.17 -8.75 0.13
C SER A 114 -0.99 -8.14 -0.65
N LEU A 115 -1.25 -8.67 -1.83
CA LEU A 115 -2.18 -8.12 -2.81
C LEU A 115 -3.07 -9.22 -3.38
N GLU A 116 -4.39 -9.05 -3.29
CA GLU A 116 -5.38 -9.95 -3.89
C GLU A 116 -6.15 -9.21 -4.99
N THR A 117 -6.19 -9.80 -6.19
CA THR A 117 -7.02 -9.26 -7.27
C THR A 117 -8.48 -9.65 -7.05
N LEU A 118 -9.36 -8.65 -6.93
CA LEU A 118 -10.78 -8.84 -6.66
C LEU A 118 -11.62 -8.84 -7.93
N SER A 119 -11.38 -7.88 -8.82
CA SER A 119 -12.13 -7.76 -10.09
C SER A 119 -11.32 -7.07 -11.18
N VAL A 120 -11.69 -7.40 -12.41
CA VAL A 120 -11.17 -6.77 -13.63
C VAL A 120 -12.37 -6.55 -14.56
N ASP A 121 -12.77 -5.30 -14.73
CA ASP A 121 -13.96 -4.92 -15.50
C ASP A 121 -13.61 -4.10 -16.74
N ASP A 122 -14.18 -4.47 -17.87
CA ASP A 122 -14.09 -3.69 -19.11
C ASP A 122 -14.90 -2.38 -18.97
N LYS A 123 -14.27 -1.24 -19.22
CA LYS A 123 -14.89 0.09 -19.17
C LYS A 123 -15.06 0.75 -20.54
N GLY A 124 -14.72 0.02 -21.60
CA GLY A 124 -14.79 0.50 -22.97
C GLY A 124 -13.53 1.27 -23.39
N ASP A 125 -13.38 1.44 -24.70
CA ASP A 125 -12.28 2.20 -25.33
C ASP A 125 -10.87 1.75 -24.93
N GLY A 126 -10.72 0.45 -24.63
CA GLY A 126 -9.44 -0.13 -24.18
C GLY A 126 -9.13 0.05 -22.71
N TRP A 127 -10.02 0.64 -21.93
CA TRP A 127 -9.86 0.81 -20.49
C TRP A 127 -10.45 -0.33 -19.69
N TYR A 128 -9.69 -0.79 -18.70
CA TYR A 128 -10.10 -1.80 -17.72
C TYR A 128 -9.96 -1.25 -16.31
N GLN A 129 -10.90 -1.60 -15.44
CA GLN A 129 -10.84 -1.26 -14.03
C GLN A 129 -10.40 -2.47 -13.23
N LEU A 130 -9.26 -2.32 -12.56
CA LEU A 130 -8.67 -3.32 -11.67
C LEU A 130 -8.94 -2.92 -10.23
N VAL A 131 -9.58 -3.80 -9.47
CA VAL A 131 -9.77 -3.64 -8.01
C VAL A 131 -8.93 -4.69 -7.31
N GLN A 132 -8.07 -4.23 -6.40
CA GLN A 132 -7.17 -5.08 -5.64
C GLN A 132 -7.24 -4.76 -4.15
N LYS A 133 -7.26 -5.79 -3.34
CA LYS A 133 -7.22 -5.69 -1.88
C LYS A 133 -5.79 -5.78 -1.39
N TRP A 134 -5.40 -4.78 -0.64
CA TRP A 134 -4.12 -4.69 0.06
C TRP A 134 -4.26 -5.11 1.51
N THR A 135 -3.30 -5.88 1.99
CA THR A 135 -3.10 -6.16 3.40
C THR A 135 -1.67 -5.78 3.74
N VAL A 136 -1.47 -4.83 4.65
CA VAL A 136 -0.14 -4.40 5.09
C VAL A 136 0.08 -4.90 6.51
N GLU A 137 1.11 -5.71 6.69
CA GLU A 137 1.51 -6.31 7.97
C GLU A 137 2.59 -5.47 8.64
N ILE A 138 2.62 -5.50 9.96
CA ILE A 138 3.71 -4.95 10.80
C ILE A 138 4.49 -6.13 11.39
N GLU A 139 5.81 -6.12 11.26
CA GLU A 139 6.65 -7.18 11.79
C GLU A 139 6.43 -7.37 13.29
N GLY A 140 6.23 -8.62 13.69
CA GLY A 140 6.00 -8.99 15.08
C GLY A 140 4.59 -8.70 15.62
N GLN A 141 3.67 -8.24 14.79
CA GLN A 141 2.27 -8.00 15.18
C GLN A 141 1.32 -8.88 14.37
N GLU A 142 0.33 -9.45 15.05
CA GLU A 142 -0.70 -10.25 14.38
C GLU A 142 -1.71 -9.39 13.63
N LYS A 143 -2.06 -8.22 14.19
CA LYS A 143 -3.02 -7.30 13.59
C LYS A 143 -2.33 -6.46 12.52
N PRO A 144 -2.86 -6.45 11.28
CA PRO A 144 -2.26 -5.67 10.20
C PRO A 144 -2.39 -4.16 10.44
N ALA A 145 -1.50 -3.40 9.79
CA ALA A 145 -1.53 -1.94 9.80
C ALA A 145 -2.74 -1.38 9.06
N LEU A 146 -3.06 -1.96 7.90
CA LEU A 146 -4.21 -1.54 7.10
C LEU A 146 -4.76 -2.66 6.22
N PHE A 147 -6.03 -2.48 5.88
CA PHE A 147 -6.69 -3.07 4.72
C PHE A 147 -7.19 -1.97 3.81
N ALA A 148 -7.00 -2.12 2.51
CA ALA A 148 -7.48 -1.16 1.53
C ALA A 148 -7.83 -1.84 0.20
N GLU A 149 -8.82 -1.30 -0.50
CA GLU A 149 -9.18 -1.73 -1.84
C GLU A 149 -8.84 -0.63 -2.84
N SER A 150 -7.75 -0.82 -3.59
CA SER A 150 -7.35 0.11 -4.64
C SER A 150 -8.17 -0.09 -5.90
N VAL A 151 -8.45 1.01 -6.57
CA VAL A 151 -9.07 1.03 -7.90
C VAL A 151 -8.10 1.68 -8.87
N VAL A 152 -7.63 0.90 -9.84
CA VAL A 152 -6.69 1.34 -10.88
C VAL A 152 -7.38 1.19 -12.24
N ARG A 153 -7.16 2.15 -13.11
CA ARG A 153 -7.53 2.06 -14.52
C ARG A 153 -6.32 1.72 -15.37
N LEU A 154 -6.44 0.68 -16.16
CA LEU A 154 -5.41 0.21 -17.08
C LEU A 154 -5.88 0.45 -18.52
N LEU A 155 -5.01 1.05 -19.34
CA LEU A 155 -5.24 1.20 -20.78
C LEU A 155 -4.47 0.09 -21.50
N ALA A 156 -5.19 -0.74 -22.22
CA ALA A 156 -4.61 -1.80 -23.06
C ALA A 156 -4.11 -1.25 -24.42
#